data_493a64fb73ada4a504533fc69fb09d6e
#
_entry.id   493a64fb73ada4a504533fc69fb09d6e
#
_cell.length_a   1.000
_cell.length_b   1.000
_cell.length_c   1.000
_cell.angle_alpha   90.00
_cell.angle_beta   90.00
_cell.angle_gamma   90.00
#
_symmetry.space_group_name_H-M   'P 1'
#
loop_
_entity.id
_entity.type
_entity.pdbx_description
1 polymer ?
#
loop_
_entity_poly.entity_id
_entity_poly.type
_entity_poly.pdbx_seq_one_letter_code
_entity_poly.pdbx_strand_id
1 'polypeptide(L)'
;MGYTNNDPFKKYNIKEQIYGTPIYLTIAERDRLYAADIPEEHDLRTLRDIFILQCNIGCRIGDLYSFTTDNLIKSDKGTAIQYIPGKTKDEKPRVVKVYLTKTALEILERNKGRRLNYLMPYYDKNKLNRGIRKVLELAGIDRTVTVINPSTGKSEQHPIYEVASSHMARRTFIGNLYKKVKDPCLVGKLSGHSE
;
A
#
# COMPACT_ATOMS: atom_id res chain seq x y z
N MET A 1 -47.71 6.21 10.13
CA MET A 1 -47.71 5.25 11.22
C MET A 1 -46.27 5.05 11.65
N GLY A 2 -45.87 5.54 12.85
CA GLY A 2 -44.55 5.29 13.39
C GLY A 2 -44.55 3.92 14.05
N TYR A 3 -43.74 3.01 13.54
CA TYR A 3 -43.71 1.63 14.02
C TYR A 3 -42.99 1.45 15.36
N THR A 4 -42.24 2.43 15.84
CA THR A 4 -41.61 2.40 17.18
C THR A 4 -41.17 3.81 17.62
N ASN A 5 -41.35 4.14 18.89
CA ASN A 5 -40.76 5.28 19.55
C ASN A 5 -39.37 5.00 20.12
N ASN A 6 -38.85 3.81 19.88
CA ASN A 6 -37.55 3.37 20.39
C ASN A 6 -36.48 3.69 19.34
N ASP A 7 -35.66 4.69 19.59
CA ASP A 7 -34.48 5.01 18.80
C ASP A 7 -33.27 4.27 19.40
N PRO A 8 -32.87 3.12 18.82
CA PRO A 8 -31.75 2.32 19.36
C PRO A 8 -30.42 3.07 19.29
N PHE A 9 -30.30 4.11 18.47
CA PHE A 9 -29.09 4.89 18.31
C PHE A 9 -28.93 6.01 19.36
N LYS A 10 -29.97 6.43 20.06
CA LYS A 10 -29.87 7.45 21.12
C LYS A 10 -28.92 7.11 22.26
N LYS A 11 -28.68 5.81 22.49
CA LYS A 11 -27.77 5.32 23.54
C LYS A 11 -26.41 4.89 22.99
N TYR A 12 -26.18 5.01 21.67
CA TYR A 12 -24.93 4.58 21.04
C TYR A 12 -23.96 5.75 20.96
N ASN A 13 -23.05 5.85 21.92
CA ASN A 13 -21.91 6.76 21.84
C ASN A 13 -20.94 6.24 20.80
N ILE A 14 -20.91 6.84 19.63
CA ILE A 14 -19.85 6.64 18.65
C ILE A 14 -18.56 7.16 19.28
N LYS A 15 -17.69 6.23 19.70
CA LYS A 15 -16.35 6.61 20.17
C LYS A 15 -15.64 7.33 19.03
N GLU A 16 -15.17 8.54 19.27
CA GLU A 16 -14.32 9.26 18.31
C GLU A 16 -13.13 8.36 17.93
N GLN A 17 -12.94 8.16 16.62
CA GLN A 17 -11.77 7.43 16.14
C GLN A 17 -10.55 8.32 16.29
N ILE A 18 -9.66 7.97 17.21
CA ILE A 18 -8.38 8.63 17.35
C ILE A 18 -7.46 8.16 16.23
N TYR A 19 -7.23 9.05 15.26
CA TYR A 19 -6.32 8.78 14.16
C TYR A 19 -4.88 9.12 14.58
N GLY A 20 -4.02 8.11 14.62
CA GLY A 20 -2.58 8.32 14.80
C GLY A 20 -1.92 8.90 13.55
N THR A 21 -0.70 9.42 13.70
CA THR A 21 0.12 9.87 12.57
C THR A 21 0.36 8.72 11.58
N PRO A 22 0.13 8.91 10.28
CA PRO A 22 0.35 7.86 9.30
C PRO A 22 1.81 7.40 9.26
N ILE A 23 2.05 6.12 9.52
CA ILE A 23 3.38 5.50 9.46
C ILE A 23 3.64 5.04 8.02
N TYR A 24 4.79 5.46 7.46
CA TYR A 24 5.25 5.11 6.13
C TYR A 24 6.78 5.18 6.02
N LEU A 25 7.35 4.56 4.99
CA LEU A 25 8.79 4.59 4.73
C LEU A 25 9.18 5.90 4.03
N THR A 26 10.34 6.44 4.39
CA THR A 26 11.01 7.46 3.59
C THR A 26 11.49 6.87 2.25
N ILE A 27 11.85 7.73 1.30
CA ILE A 27 12.45 7.28 0.03
C ILE A 27 13.74 6.49 0.29
N ALA A 28 14.60 6.99 1.19
CA ALA A 28 15.85 6.32 1.54
C ALA A 28 15.63 4.93 2.17
N GLU A 29 14.64 4.78 3.06
CA GLU A 29 14.29 3.47 3.64
C GLU A 29 13.74 2.51 2.58
N ARG A 30 12.86 2.99 1.70
CA ARG A 30 12.35 2.20 0.58
C ARG A 30 13.47 1.71 -0.34
N ASP A 31 14.39 2.60 -0.71
CA ASP A 31 15.48 2.28 -1.62
C ASP A 31 16.50 1.35 -0.95
N ARG A 32 16.75 1.52 0.36
CA ARG A 32 17.56 0.58 1.16
C ARG A 32 16.92 -0.81 1.19
N LEU A 33 15.58 -0.89 1.38
CA LEU A 33 14.88 -2.17 1.34
C LEU A 33 15.00 -2.86 -0.02
N TYR A 34 14.90 -2.09 -1.11
CA TYR A 34 15.06 -2.64 -2.46
C TYR A 34 16.47 -3.20 -2.71
N ALA A 35 17.50 -2.49 -2.23
CA ALA A 35 18.90 -2.86 -2.38
C ALA A 35 19.36 -3.94 -1.40
N ALA A 36 18.59 -4.22 -0.33
CA ALA A 36 18.98 -5.19 0.67
C ALA A 36 19.14 -6.60 0.09
N ASP A 37 20.18 -7.29 0.55
CA ASP A 37 20.34 -8.71 0.24
C ASP A 37 19.38 -9.54 1.10
N ILE A 38 18.30 -9.98 0.48
CA ILE A 38 17.24 -10.76 1.14
C ILE A 38 17.39 -12.22 0.74
N PRO A 39 17.40 -13.17 1.70
CA PRO A 39 17.44 -14.60 1.39
C PRO A 39 16.28 -15.02 0.47
N GLU A 40 16.51 -16.06 -0.35
CA GLU A 40 15.46 -16.61 -1.23
C GLU A 40 14.41 -17.41 -0.46
N GLU A 41 14.71 -17.78 0.77
CA GLU A 41 13.85 -18.57 1.63
C GLU A 41 12.47 -17.94 1.81
N HIS A 42 11.45 -18.79 1.88
CA HIS A 42 10.07 -18.41 2.17
C HIS A 42 9.49 -17.32 1.24
N ASP A 43 9.97 -17.22 -0.01
CA ASP A 43 9.55 -16.21 -0.99
C ASP A 43 9.86 -14.75 -0.55
N LEU A 44 10.76 -14.51 0.39
CA LEU A 44 11.00 -13.18 0.97
C LEU A 44 11.36 -12.14 -0.08
N ARG A 45 12.17 -12.49 -1.09
CA ARG A 45 12.49 -11.57 -2.21
C ARG A 45 11.24 -11.16 -2.98
N THR A 46 10.35 -12.10 -3.24
CA THR A 46 9.08 -11.84 -3.94
C THR A 46 8.13 -10.98 -3.09
N LEU A 47 8.05 -11.25 -1.80
CA LEU A 47 7.22 -10.46 -0.86
C LEU A 47 7.75 -9.02 -0.72
N ARG A 48 9.09 -8.83 -0.71
CA ARG A 48 9.73 -7.52 -0.83
C ARG A 48 9.34 -6.82 -2.13
N ASP A 49 9.44 -7.52 -3.25
CA ASP A 49 9.15 -6.98 -4.57
C ASP A 49 7.69 -6.51 -4.69
N ILE A 50 6.73 -7.30 -4.17
CA ILE A 50 5.31 -6.90 -4.09
C ILE A 50 5.16 -5.61 -3.29
N PHE A 51 5.79 -5.51 -2.13
CA PHE A 51 5.73 -4.34 -1.28
C PHE A 51 6.36 -3.10 -1.94
N ILE A 52 7.55 -3.23 -2.53
CA ILE A 52 8.24 -2.14 -3.25
C ILE A 52 7.45 -1.70 -4.47
N LEU A 53 6.89 -2.61 -5.25
CA LEU A 53 6.04 -2.28 -6.39
C LEU A 53 4.81 -1.48 -5.93
N GLN A 54 4.17 -1.91 -4.85
CA GLN A 54 3.04 -1.19 -4.25
C GLN A 54 3.45 0.21 -3.75
N CYS A 55 4.66 0.38 -3.20
CA CYS A 55 5.23 1.68 -2.84
C CYS A 55 5.44 2.60 -4.05
N ASN A 56 5.64 2.05 -5.24
CA ASN A 56 5.84 2.83 -6.47
C ASN A 56 4.53 3.18 -7.19
N ILE A 57 3.47 2.39 -7.02
CA ILE A 57 2.19 2.57 -7.71
C ILE A 57 1.15 3.25 -6.80
N GLY A 58 1.20 2.99 -5.49
CA GLY A 58 0.26 3.54 -4.51
C GLY A 58 -1.12 2.87 -4.49
N CYS A 59 -1.33 1.78 -5.23
CA CYS A 59 -2.59 1.05 -5.29
C CYS A 59 -2.89 0.26 -4.00
N ARG A 60 -4.13 -0.19 -3.83
CA ARG A 60 -4.46 -1.19 -2.81
C ARG A 60 -3.90 -2.55 -3.23
N ILE A 61 -3.61 -3.42 -2.25
CA ILE A 61 -3.05 -4.75 -2.55
C ILE A 61 -3.98 -5.62 -3.41
N GLY A 62 -5.29 -5.49 -3.23
CA GLY A 62 -6.28 -6.16 -4.06
C GLY A 62 -6.21 -5.71 -5.53
N ASP A 63 -6.04 -4.39 -5.76
CA ASP A 63 -5.85 -3.85 -7.10
C ASP A 63 -4.54 -4.37 -7.71
N LEU A 64 -3.43 -4.37 -6.94
CA LEU A 64 -2.14 -4.89 -7.42
C LEU A 64 -2.24 -6.35 -7.89
N TYR A 65 -2.92 -7.18 -7.15
CA TYR A 65 -3.11 -8.59 -7.48
C TYR A 65 -4.05 -8.85 -8.66
N SER A 66 -4.84 -7.86 -9.07
CA SER A 66 -5.70 -7.93 -10.25
C SER A 66 -5.03 -7.45 -11.54
N PHE A 67 -3.85 -6.82 -11.46
CA PHE A 67 -3.18 -6.28 -12.64
C PHE A 67 -2.70 -7.39 -13.57
N THR A 68 -3.01 -7.20 -14.85
CA THR A 68 -2.58 -8.00 -16.00
C THR A 68 -1.72 -7.17 -16.94
N THR A 69 -1.22 -7.77 -18.00
CA THR A 69 -0.51 -7.05 -19.08
C THR A 69 -1.35 -5.95 -19.72
N ASP A 70 -2.69 -6.09 -19.71
CA ASP A 70 -3.62 -5.11 -20.29
C ASP A 70 -3.66 -3.80 -19.50
N ASN A 71 -3.20 -3.84 -18.24
CA ASN A 71 -3.05 -2.63 -17.43
C ASN A 71 -1.79 -1.82 -17.78
N LEU A 72 -0.86 -2.39 -18.58
CA LEU A 72 0.39 -1.73 -18.97
C LEU A 72 0.18 -0.92 -20.25
N ILE A 73 0.31 0.39 -20.14
CA ILE A 73 0.19 1.32 -21.26
C ILE A 73 1.58 1.88 -21.59
N LYS A 74 2.03 1.67 -22.83
CA LYS A 74 3.27 2.25 -23.34
C LYS A 74 2.98 3.57 -24.04
N SER A 75 3.82 4.56 -23.82
CA SER A 75 3.81 5.86 -24.51
C SER A 75 5.23 6.40 -24.66
N ASP A 76 5.39 7.49 -25.37
CA ASP A 76 6.64 8.28 -25.48
C ASP A 76 7.20 8.75 -24.12
N LYS A 77 6.33 8.92 -23.12
CA LYS A 77 6.68 9.25 -21.72
C LYS A 77 7.10 8.03 -20.88
N GLY A 78 7.07 6.85 -21.45
CA GLY A 78 7.41 5.59 -20.78
C GLY A 78 6.20 4.68 -20.54
N THR A 79 6.41 3.64 -19.73
CA THR A 79 5.36 2.66 -19.37
C THR A 79 4.61 3.12 -18.12
N ALA A 80 3.28 3.02 -18.17
CA ALA A 80 2.40 3.32 -17.04
C ALA A 80 1.49 2.14 -16.72
N ILE A 81 1.05 2.02 -15.47
CA ILE A 81 -0.11 1.21 -15.09
C ILE A 81 -1.35 2.09 -15.10
N GLN A 82 -2.41 1.59 -15.76
CA GLN A 82 -3.72 2.22 -15.82
C GLN A 82 -4.78 1.27 -15.31
N TYR A 83 -5.61 1.73 -14.38
CA TYR A 83 -6.64 0.90 -13.75
C TYR A 83 -7.77 1.75 -13.15
N ILE A 84 -8.89 1.09 -12.85
CA ILE A 84 -9.98 1.66 -12.05
C ILE A 84 -9.92 0.97 -10.67
N PRO A 85 -9.75 1.73 -9.55
CA PRO A 85 -9.67 1.13 -8.22
C PRO A 85 -10.95 0.37 -7.86
N GLY A 86 -10.81 -0.90 -7.45
CA GLY A 86 -11.94 -1.79 -7.19
C GLY A 86 -12.95 -1.26 -6.18
N LYS A 87 -12.49 -0.57 -5.12
CA LYS A 87 -13.39 -0.03 -4.08
C LYS A 87 -14.32 1.10 -4.56
N THR A 88 -13.95 1.82 -5.61
CA THR A 88 -14.71 2.98 -6.13
C THR A 88 -15.32 2.72 -7.50
N LYS A 89 -15.24 1.47 -8.00
CA LYS A 89 -15.66 1.11 -9.34
C LYS A 89 -17.16 1.33 -9.57
N ASP A 90 -17.97 1.05 -8.56
CA ASP A 90 -19.43 1.05 -8.70
C ASP A 90 -20.07 2.40 -8.36
N GLU A 91 -19.37 3.29 -7.62
CA GLU A 91 -19.91 4.59 -7.22
C GLU A 91 -19.56 5.71 -8.21
N LYS A 92 -18.25 5.96 -8.37
CA LYS A 92 -17.70 6.97 -9.30
C LYS A 92 -16.39 6.43 -9.87
N PRO A 93 -16.43 5.66 -10.97
CA PRO A 93 -15.24 5.09 -11.56
C PRO A 93 -14.27 6.19 -12.01
N ARG A 94 -13.07 6.18 -11.49
CA ARG A 94 -11.99 7.08 -11.90
C ARG A 94 -10.81 6.27 -12.40
N VAL A 95 -10.33 6.61 -13.59
CA VAL A 95 -9.13 5.99 -14.14
C VAL A 95 -7.90 6.58 -13.43
N VAL A 96 -7.12 5.71 -12.82
CA VAL A 96 -5.81 6.03 -12.24
C VAL A 96 -4.73 5.61 -13.23
N LYS A 97 -3.79 6.51 -13.54
CA LYS A 97 -2.63 6.26 -14.38
C LYS A 97 -1.36 6.67 -13.64
N VAL A 98 -0.46 5.72 -13.43
CA VAL A 98 0.82 5.93 -12.74
C VAL A 98 1.97 5.46 -13.62
N TYR A 99 2.91 6.35 -13.93
CA TYR A 99 4.13 5.99 -14.64
C TYR A 99 5.05 5.16 -13.76
N LEU A 100 5.57 4.09 -14.33
CA LEU A 100 6.43 3.16 -13.61
C LEU A 100 7.87 3.68 -13.57
N THR A 101 8.46 3.59 -12.39
CA THR A 101 9.90 3.84 -12.20
C THR A 101 10.72 2.69 -12.79
N LYS A 102 12.02 2.90 -12.99
CA LYS A 102 12.96 1.85 -13.40
C LYS A 102 12.88 0.64 -12.45
N THR A 103 12.89 0.88 -11.15
CA THR A 103 12.72 -0.16 -10.11
C THR A 103 11.43 -0.96 -10.29
N ALA A 104 10.30 -0.29 -10.56
CA ALA A 104 9.04 -0.98 -10.78
C ALA A 104 9.07 -1.88 -12.03
N LEU A 105 9.70 -1.42 -13.11
CA LEU A 105 9.86 -2.21 -14.34
C LEU A 105 10.76 -3.44 -14.11
N GLU A 106 11.88 -3.28 -13.40
CA GLU A 106 12.78 -4.38 -13.03
C GLU A 106 12.06 -5.46 -12.18
N ILE A 107 11.21 -5.03 -11.24
CA ILE A 107 10.40 -5.92 -10.42
C ILE A 107 9.40 -6.70 -11.29
N LEU A 108 8.71 -6.03 -12.20
CA LEU A 108 7.74 -6.67 -13.09
C LEU A 108 8.42 -7.70 -14.00
N GLU A 109 9.57 -7.38 -14.57
CA GLU A 109 10.31 -8.30 -15.44
C GLU A 109 10.80 -9.53 -14.66
N ARG A 110 11.36 -9.34 -13.45
CA ARG A 110 11.83 -10.43 -12.57
C ARG A 110 10.73 -11.38 -12.14
N ASN A 111 9.49 -10.90 -12.01
CA ASN A 111 8.33 -11.69 -11.57
C ASN A 111 7.44 -12.16 -12.72
N LYS A 112 7.82 -11.88 -13.97
CA LYS A 112 7.09 -12.27 -15.16
C LYS A 112 6.90 -13.80 -15.24
N GLY A 113 5.69 -14.20 -15.57
CA GLY A 113 5.33 -15.62 -15.72
C GLY A 113 5.15 -16.40 -14.40
N ARG A 114 5.39 -15.80 -13.24
CA ARG A 114 5.18 -16.49 -11.94
C ARG A 114 3.71 -16.74 -11.61
N ARG A 115 2.81 -16.00 -12.24
CA ARG A 115 1.37 -16.22 -12.19
C ARG A 115 0.77 -15.94 -13.58
N LEU A 116 0.09 -16.95 -14.12
CA LEU A 116 -0.51 -16.85 -15.46
C LEU A 116 -1.45 -15.64 -15.55
N ASN A 117 -1.31 -14.84 -16.62
CA ASN A 117 -2.10 -13.65 -16.94
C ASN A 117 -1.97 -12.48 -15.95
N TYR A 118 -1.24 -12.59 -14.86
CA TYR A 118 -1.10 -11.53 -13.87
C TYR A 118 0.34 -11.03 -13.75
N LEU A 119 0.50 -9.75 -13.40
CA LEU A 119 1.82 -9.12 -13.27
C LEU A 119 2.60 -9.59 -12.05
N MET A 120 1.90 -9.98 -10.97
CA MET A 120 2.54 -10.40 -9.71
C MET A 120 1.94 -11.69 -9.18
N PRO A 121 2.74 -12.54 -8.51
CA PRO A 121 2.22 -13.70 -7.80
C PRO A 121 1.33 -13.29 -6.64
N TYR A 122 0.38 -14.15 -6.28
CA TYR A 122 -0.56 -13.93 -5.18
C TYR A 122 -0.08 -14.60 -3.89
N TYR A 123 -0.20 -13.87 -2.80
CA TYR A 123 -0.03 -14.37 -1.44
C TYR A 123 -1.19 -13.91 -0.57
N ASP A 124 -1.62 -14.76 0.37
CA ASP A 124 -2.60 -14.36 1.36
C ASP A 124 -2.08 -13.20 2.23
N LYS A 125 -3.02 -12.46 2.81
CA LYS A 125 -2.71 -11.24 3.58
C LYS A 125 -1.76 -11.52 4.76
N ASN A 126 -1.89 -12.67 5.42
CA ASN A 126 -1.09 -12.99 6.61
C ASN A 126 0.35 -13.31 6.20
N LYS A 127 0.55 -14.15 5.16
CA LYS A 127 1.88 -14.46 4.61
C LYS A 127 2.54 -13.19 4.11
N LEU A 128 1.83 -12.35 3.34
CA LEU A 128 2.36 -11.09 2.85
C LEU A 128 2.82 -10.17 3.98
N ASN A 129 1.97 -9.91 4.97
CA ASN A 129 2.30 -8.99 6.06
C ASN A 129 3.44 -9.51 6.94
N ARG A 130 3.50 -10.83 7.21
CA ARG A 130 4.65 -11.44 7.91
C ARG A 130 5.94 -11.27 7.11
N GLY A 131 5.89 -11.52 5.80
CA GLY A 131 7.04 -11.32 4.92
C GLY A 131 7.51 -9.86 4.87
N ILE A 132 6.58 -8.89 4.77
CA ILE A 132 6.91 -7.46 4.81
C ILE A 132 7.66 -7.11 6.10
N ARG A 133 7.18 -7.56 7.24
CA ARG A 133 7.85 -7.33 8.54
C ARG A 133 9.26 -7.92 8.53
N LYS A 134 9.39 -9.17 8.08
CA LYS A 134 10.68 -9.86 8.05
C LYS A 134 11.69 -9.20 7.11
N VAL A 135 11.28 -8.77 5.92
CA VAL A 135 12.21 -8.11 4.99
C VAL A 135 12.62 -6.71 5.46
N LEU A 136 11.75 -5.98 6.16
CA LEU A 136 12.11 -4.70 6.78
C LEU A 136 13.11 -4.89 7.91
N GLU A 137 12.90 -5.89 8.78
CA GLU A 137 13.84 -6.27 9.84
C GLU A 137 15.21 -6.64 9.26
N LEU A 138 15.27 -7.53 8.24
CA LEU A 138 16.49 -7.94 7.57
C LEU A 138 17.22 -6.78 6.88
N ALA A 139 16.48 -5.79 6.38
CA ALA A 139 17.06 -4.59 5.78
C ALA A 139 17.52 -3.55 6.83
N GLY A 140 17.43 -3.83 8.13
CA GLY A 140 17.78 -2.92 9.21
C GLY A 140 16.91 -1.66 9.25
N ILE A 141 15.63 -1.77 8.88
CA ILE A 141 14.67 -0.66 8.94
C ILE A 141 13.87 -0.81 10.23
N ASP A 142 14.43 -0.30 11.31
CA ASP A 142 14.03 -0.57 12.70
C ASP A 142 13.71 0.69 13.51
N ARG A 143 13.69 1.88 12.89
CA ARG A 143 13.40 3.12 13.64
C ARG A 143 12.12 3.01 14.44
N THR A 144 12.12 3.59 15.62
CA THR A 144 10.97 3.63 16.52
C THR A 144 9.87 4.52 15.96
N VAL A 145 8.65 4.02 16.01
CA VAL A 145 7.42 4.75 15.65
C VAL A 145 6.42 4.67 16.79
N THR A 146 5.62 5.73 16.94
CA THR A 146 4.53 5.76 17.91
C THR A 146 3.23 5.36 17.25
N VAL A 147 2.56 4.38 17.81
CA VAL A 147 1.21 3.93 17.39
C VAL A 147 0.23 4.15 18.54
N ILE A 148 -1.04 4.38 18.20
CA ILE A 148 -2.10 4.42 19.20
C ILE A 148 -2.74 3.04 19.25
N ASN A 149 -2.73 2.41 20.41
CA ASN A 149 -3.43 1.16 20.63
C ASN A 149 -4.95 1.42 20.57
N PRO A 150 -5.68 0.83 19.61
CA PRO A 150 -7.09 1.14 19.40
C PRO A 150 -7.99 0.64 20.55
N SER A 151 -7.51 -0.31 21.34
CA SER A 151 -8.28 -0.86 22.48
C SER A 151 -8.15 0.00 23.73
N THR A 152 -6.96 0.58 23.97
CA THR A 152 -6.66 1.32 25.19
C THR A 152 -6.60 2.84 25.00
N GLY A 153 -6.47 3.31 23.74
CA GLY A 153 -6.24 4.72 23.41
C GLY A 153 -4.84 5.23 23.79
N LYS A 154 -3.96 4.37 24.32
CA LYS A 154 -2.63 4.75 24.74
C LYS A 154 -1.63 4.71 23.60
N SER A 155 -0.61 5.59 23.67
CA SER A 155 0.52 5.56 22.74
C SER A 155 1.49 4.46 23.14
N GLU A 156 1.92 3.67 22.14
CA GLU A 156 2.91 2.61 22.26
C GLU A 156 4.05 2.86 21.27
N GLN A 157 5.27 2.48 21.62
CA GLN A 157 6.43 2.60 20.76
C GLN A 157 6.85 1.23 20.26
N HIS A 158 7.02 1.11 18.94
CA HIS A 158 7.43 -0.12 18.27
C HIS A 158 8.48 0.17 17.19
N PRO A 159 9.37 -0.78 16.89
CA PRO A 159 10.14 -0.73 15.65
C PRO A 159 9.17 -0.71 14.45
N ILE A 160 9.48 0.09 13.43
CA ILE A 160 8.57 0.26 12.28
C ILE A 160 8.24 -1.06 11.58
N TYR A 161 9.16 -2.03 11.55
CA TYR A 161 8.92 -3.33 10.93
C TYR A 161 7.80 -4.12 11.63
N GLU A 162 7.63 -4.02 12.95
CA GLU A 162 6.58 -4.73 13.69
C GLU A 162 5.17 -4.31 13.29
N VAL A 163 4.98 -3.03 12.99
CA VAL A 163 3.69 -2.44 12.62
C VAL A 163 3.46 -2.39 11.11
N ALA A 164 4.42 -2.91 10.34
CA ALA A 164 4.37 -2.89 8.89
C ALA A 164 3.28 -3.81 8.33
N SER A 165 2.68 -3.36 7.25
CA SER A 165 1.69 -4.11 6.47
C SER A 165 1.66 -3.63 5.01
N SER A 166 0.97 -4.35 4.15
CA SER A 166 0.76 -3.93 2.75
C SER A 166 0.15 -2.54 2.64
N HIS A 167 -0.66 -2.11 3.60
CA HIS A 167 -1.22 -0.75 3.60
C HIS A 167 -0.17 0.35 3.81
N MET A 168 0.92 0.04 4.51
CA MET A 168 2.07 0.95 4.66
C MET A 168 2.70 1.28 3.30
N ALA A 169 2.74 0.35 2.34
CA ALA A 169 3.25 0.62 1.00
C ALA A 169 2.48 1.75 0.31
N ARG A 170 1.16 1.71 0.36
CA ARG A 170 0.31 2.77 -0.18
C ARG A 170 0.51 4.10 0.56
N ARG A 171 0.65 4.08 1.89
CA ARG A 171 0.99 5.28 2.69
C ARG A 171 2.37 5.82 2.32
N THR A 172 3.33 4.95 2.01
CA THR A 172 4.68 5.31 1.54
C THR A 172 4.62 6.08 0.22
N PHE A 173 3.83 5.60 -0.76
CA PHE A 173 3.59 6.33 -2.00
C PHE A 173 3.00 7.71 -1.74
N ILE A 174 1.89 7.76 -1.00
CA ILE A 174 1.14 9.00 -0.73
C ILE A 174 1.99 10.01 0.03
N GLY A 175 2.64 9.59 1.14
CA GLY A 175 3.43 10.47 1.99
C GLY A 175 4.63 11.08 1.26
N ASN A 176 5.36 10.27 0.49
CA ASN A 176 6.51 10.76 -0.28
C ASN A 176 6.08 11.63 -1.47
N LEU A 177 4.98 11.28 -2.15
CA LEU A 177 4.44 12.11 -3.22
C LEU A 177 3.97 13.46 -2.68
N TYR A 178 3.23 13.47 -1.56
CA TYR A 178 2.77 14.71 -0.94
C TYR A 178 3.92 15.63 -0.51
N LYS A 179 4.99 15.07 0.07
CA LYS A 179 6.19 15.85 0.41
C LYS A 179 6.80 16.55 -0.81
N LYS A 180 6.72 15.92 -1.98
CA LYS A 180 7.30 16.44 -3.23
C LYS A 180 6.39 17.48 -3.89
N VAL A 181 5.08 17.21 -4.00
CA VAL A 181 4.16 18.04 -4.79
C VAL A 181 3.34 19.01 -3.93
N LYS A 182 3.14 18.74 -2.64
CA LYS A 182 2.35 19.53 -1.68
C LYS A 182 0.91 19.84 -2.14
N ASP A 183 0.38 19.01 -3.04
CA ASP A 183 -0.96 19.13 -3.60
C ASP A 183 -1.80 17.88 -3.24
N PRO A 184 -2.74 17.98 -2.29
CA PRO A 184 -3.59 16.85 -1.88
C PRO A 184 -4.47 16.34 -3.02
N CYS A 185 -4.92 17.22 -3.90
CA CYS A 185 -5.80 16.89 -5.01
C CYS A 185 -5.08 15.99 -6.03
N LEU A 186 -3.85 16.35 -6.40
CA LEU A 186 -3.00 15.56 -7.29
C LEU A 186 -2.66 14.20 -6.65
N VAL A 187 -2.31 14.19 -5.37
CA VAL A 187 -2.03 12.94 -4.62
C VAL A 187 -3.27 12.05 -4.58
N GLY A 188 -4.45 12.61 -4.34
CA GLY A 188 -5.73 11.90 -4.38
C GLY A 188 -6.00 11.25 -5.73
N LYS A 189 -5.82 11.99 -6.83
CA LYS A 189 -5.98 11.48 -8.21
C LYS A 189 -5.05 10.30 -8.50
N LEU A 190 -3.77 10.41 -8.14
CA LEU A 190 -2.76 9.36 -8.40
C LEU A 190 -2.90 8.15 -7.49
N SER A 191 -3.44 8.32 -6.31
CA SER A 191 -3.66 7.22 -5.36
C SER A 191 -5.06 6.61 -5.44
N GLY A 192 -5.99 7.20 -6.19
CA GLY A 192 -7.37 6.71 -6.32
C GLY A 192 -8.17 6.85 -5.01
N HIS A 193 -8.03 8.00 -4.32
CA HIS A 193 -8.95 8.39 -3.26
C HIS A 193 -10.15 9.10 -3.88
N SER A 194 -11.36 8.77 -3.38
CA SER A 194 -12.55 9.62 -3.57
C SER A 194 -12.37 10.91 -2.76
N GLU A 195 -12.78 12.02 -3.33
CA GLU A 195 -12.95 13.27 -2.60
C GLU A 195 -14.03 13.14 -1.55
#